data_6075185eceaebdd93a50a37305a4d09a
#
_entry.id   6075185eceaebdd93a50a37305a4d09a
#
_cell.length_a   1.000
_cell.length_b   1.000
_cell.length_c   1.000
_cell.angle_alpha   90.00
_cell.angle_beta   90.00
_cell.angle_gamma   90.00
#
_symmetry.space_group_name_H-M   'P 1'
#
loop_
_entity.id
_entity.type
_entity.pdbx_description
1 polymer ?
#
loop_
_entity_poly.entity_id
_entity_poly.type
_entity_poly.pdbx_seq_one_letter_code
_entity_poly.pdbx_strand_id
1 'polypeptide(L)'
;KPKIAAAYSLAAQFLGMRFVYLEAGSGAKTNVTPEMVKTVRHAFNGFLIVGGGIKDEKTAESLVKAGADALVIGTFLEKGGSIKKLEKIAKAIQRSK
;
A
#
# COMPACT_ATOMS: atom_id res chain seq x y z
N LYS A 1 0.64 -13.76 -0.89
CA LYS A 1 1.78 -14.20 -0.07
C LYS A 1 2.97 -13.28 -0.29
N PRO A 2 3.59 -12.78 0.78
CA PRO A 2 4.66 -11.78 0.66
C PRO A 2 5.84 -12.20 -0.22
N LYS A 3 6.27 -13.45 -0.11
CA LYS A 3 7.41 -13.92 -0.90
C LYS A 3 7.12 -13.98 -2.40
N ILE A 4 5.88 -14.33 -2.76
CA ILE A 4 5.47 -14.36 -4.17
C ILE A 4 5.41 -12.93 -4.71
N ALA A 5 4.82 -11.99 -3.95
CA ALA A 5 4.77 -10.60 -4.33
C ALA A 5 6.18 -10.02 -4.52
N ALA A 6 7.10 -10.34 -3.61
CA ALA A 6 8.49 -9.90 -3.71
C ALA A 6 9.17 -10.46 -4.96
N ALA A 7 8.92 -11.72 -5.31
CA ALA A 7 9.50 -12.33 -6.52
C ALA A 7 9.01 -11.63 -7.78
N TYR A 8 7.71 -11.34 -7.88
CA TYR A 8 7.17 -10.59 -9.02
C TYR A 8 7.75 -9.18 -9.11
N SER A 9 7.91 -8.51 -7.97
CA SER A 9 8.46 -7.15 -7.93
C SER A 9 9.93 -7.13 -8.36
N LEU A 10 10.70 -8.13 -7.97
CA LEU A 10 12.08 -8.26 -8.40
C LEU A 10 12.17 -8.50 -9.91
N ALA A 11 11.30 -9.37 -10.45
CA ALA A 11 11.24 -9.59 -11.88
C ALA A 11 10.88 -8.31 -12.63
N ALA A 12 9.94 -7.53 -12.12
CA ALA A 12 9.57 -6.24 -12.71
C ALA A 12 10.76 -5.28 -12.75
N GLN A 13 11.55 -5.25 -11.68
CA GLN A 13 12.73 -4.41 -11.60
C GLN A 13 13.77 -4.79 -12.67
N PHE A 14 14.01 -6.10 -12.85
CA PHE A 14 14.93 -6.58 -13.90
C PHE A 14 14.44 -6.23 -15.31
N LEU A 15 13.13 -6.10 -15.50
CA LEU A 15 12.56 -5.69 -16.78
C LEU A 15 12.53 -4.16 -16.96
N GLY A 16 13.08 -3.41 -16.01
CA GLY A 16 13.16 -1.96 -16.09
C GLY A 16 11.90 -1.22 -15.66
N MET A 17 10.95 -1.89 -15.04
CA MET A 17 9.75 -1.25 -14.53
C MET A 17 10.07 -0.38 -13.32
N ARG A 18 9.44 0.81 -13.26
CA ARG A 18 9.68 1.78 -12.18
C ARG A 18 8.58 1.81 -11.12
N PHE A 19 7.45 1.18 -11.41
CA PHE A 19 6.28 1.21 -10.53
C PHE A 19 5.79 -0.20 -10.28
N VAL A 20 5.40 -0.48 -9.04
CA VAL A 20 4.70 -1.71 -8.68
C VAL A 20 3.48 -1.33 -7.87
N TYR A 21 2.34 -1.94 -8.18
CA TYR A 21 1.10 -1.77 -7.46
C TYR A 21 0.75 -3.05 -6.72
N LEU A 22 0.75 -2.98 -5.40
CA LEU A 22 0.29 -4.07 -4.55
C LEU A 22 -1.17 -3.84 -4.20
N GLU A 23 -2.02 -4.76 -4.62
CA GLU A 23 -3.45 -4.65 -4.39
C GLU A 23 -4.00 -5.97 -3.86
N ALA A 24 -4.82 -5.88 -2.81
CA ALA A 24 -5.52 -7.04 -2.28
C ALA A 24 -6.81 -7.36 -3.06
N GLY A 25 -7.20 -6.44 -3.94
CA GLY A 25 -8.43 -6.59 -4.70
C GLY A 25 -9.64 -6.05 -3.95
N SER A 26 -10.59 -5.49 -4.70
CA SER A 26 -11.84 -4.99 -4.14
C SER A 26 -12.65 -6.16 -3.58
N GLY A 27 -13.01 -6.09 -2.30
CA GLY A 27 -13.76 -7.15 -1.65
C GLY A 27 -12.94 -8.36 -1.21
N ALA A 28 -11.63 -8.32 -1.34
CA ALA A 28 -10.77 -9.38 -0.87
C ALA A 28 -10.89 -9.53 0.66
N LYS A 29 -10.82 -10.77 1.14
CA LYS A 29 -10.93 -11.04 2.58
C LYS A 29 -9.71 -10.55 3.35
N THR A 30 -8.56 -10.54 2.71
CA THR A 30 -7.31 -10.10 3.34
C THR A 30 -6.78 -8.88 2.62
N ASN A 31 -6.39 -7.89 3.40
CA ASN A 31 -5.78 -6.68 2.87
C ASN A 31 -4.28 -6.87 2.68
N VAL A 32 -3.64 -5.97 1.95
CA VAL A 32 -2.19 -5.92 1.89
C VAL A 32 -1.69 -5.60 3.31
N THR A 33 -0.77 -6.39 3.82
CA THR A 33 -0.24 -6.23 5.17
C THR A 33 1.06 -5.44 5.16
N PRO A 34 1.41 -4.78 6.29
CA PRO A 34 2.73 -4.14 6.40
C PRO A 34 3.88 -5.10 6.15
N GLU A 35 3.74 -6.36 6.57
CA GLU A 35 4.76 -7.38 6.32
C GLU A 35 4.98 -7.60 4.82
N MET A 36 3.89 -7.71 4.06
CA MET A 36 3.97 -7.85 2.60
C MET A 36 4.67 -6.64 1.96
N VAL A 37 4.29 -5.43 2.37
CA VAL A 37 4.91 -4.20 1.88
C VAL A 37 6.41 -4.18 2.17
N LYS A 38 6.78 -4.52 3.38
CA LYS A 38 8.18 -4.56 3.80
C LYS A 38 8.99 -5.56 2.97
N THR A 39 8.42 -6.74 2.73
CA THR A 39 9.07 -7.79 1.94
C THR A 39 9.28 -7.33 0.49
N VAL A 40 8.26 -6.73 -0.11
CA VAL A 40 8.35 -6.19 -1.47
C VAL A 40 9.35 -5.02 -1.52
N ARG A 41 9.34 -4.16 -0.50
CA ARG A 41 10.25 -3.02 -0.45
C ARG A 41 11.73 -3.46 -0.47
N HIS A 42 12.04 -4.56 0.17
CA HIS A 42 13.40 -5.10 0.14
C HIS A 42 13.81 -5.59 -1.26
N ALA A 43 12.84 -6.06 -2.05
CA ALA A 43 13.10 -6.63 -3.36
C ALA A 43 12.98 -5.63 -4.50
N PHE A 44 12.38 -4.46 -4.25
CA PHE A 44 12.06 -3.50 -5.31
C PHE A 44 12.43 -2.08 -4.91
N ASN A 45 13.25 -1.41 -5.70
CA ASN A 45 13.74 -0.06 -5.43
C ASN A 45 12.90 1.04 -6.08
N GLY A 46 11.92 0.70 -6.90
CA GLY A 46 11.09 1.67 -7.60
C GLY A 46 9.98 2.24 -6.74
N PHE A 47 9.00 2.87 -7.38
CA PHE A 47 7.87 3.49 -6.72
C PHE A 47 6.82 2.42 -6.39
N LEU A 48 6.52 2.28 -5.11
CA LEU A 48 5.62 1.24 -4.60
C LEU A 48 4.28 1.85 -4.20
N ILE A 49 3.22 1.45 -4.91
CA ILE A 49 1.85 1.88 -4.65
C ILE A 49 1.11 0.73 -3.97
N VAL A 50 0.41 1.02 -2.89
CA VAL A 50 -0.34 0.01 -2.13
C VAL A 50 -1.79 0.44 -2.05
N GLY A 51 -2.70 -0.49 -2.29
CA GLY A 51 -4.12 -0.19 -2.29
C GLY A 51 -5.00 -1.29 -1.77
N GLY A 52 -6.25 -0.90 -1.52
CA GLY A 52 -7.29 -1.80 -1.05
C GLY A 52 -7.37 -1.90 0.47
N GLY A 53 -8.57 -1.75 1.01
CA GLY A 53 -8.84 -2.01 2.42
C GLY A 53 -8.30 -1.01 3.43
N ILE A 54 -7.80 0.12 3.00
CA ILE A 54 -7.29 1.14 3.92
C ILE A 54 -8.46 1.96 4.44
N LYS A 55 -8.77 1.83 5.74
CA LYS A 55 -9.95 2.44 6.34
C LYS A 55 -9.65 3.38 7.50
N ASP A 56 -8.42 3.43 7.97
CA ASP A 56 -8.05 4.26 9.11
C ASP A 56 -6.60 4.73 9.00
N GLU A 57 -6.29 5.70 9.86
CA GLU A 57 -4.96 6.33 9.86
C GLU A 57 -3.86 5.39 10.34
N LYS A 58 -4.16 4.47 11.25
CA LYS A 58 -3.16 3.52 11.75
C LYS A 58 -2.71 2.56 10.65
N THR A 59 -3.65 2.05 9.88
CA THR A 59 -3.34 1.18 8.75
C THR A 59 -2.51 1.92 7.72
N ALA A 60 -2.92 3.15 7.35
CA ALA A 60 -2.18 3.96 6.40
C ALA A 60 -0.75 4.24 6.88
N GLU A 61 -0.60 4.63 8.14
CA GLU A 61 0.71 4.89 8.73
C GLU A 61 1.61 3.66 8.69
N SER A 62 1.09 2.50 9.07
CA SER A 62 1.90 1.28 9.09
C SER A 62 2.35 0.85 7.69
N LEU A 63 1.51 1.04 6.68
CA LEU A 63 1.88 0.73 5.30
C LEU A 63 2.97 1.67 4.77
N VAL A 64 2.87 2.95 5.08
CA VAL A 64 3.89 3.92 4.67
C VAL A 64 5.22 3.65 5.38
N LYS A 65 5.19 3.38 6.68
CA LYS A 65 6.39 3.03 7.45
C LYS A 65 7.03 1.74 6.94
N ALA A 66 6.23 0.80 6.45
CA ALA A 66 6.73 -0.44 5.87
C ALA A 66 7.42 -0.23 4.51
N GLY A 67 7.17 0.89 3.85
CA GLY A 67 7.87 1.24 2.61
C GLY A 67 7.01 1.67 1.44
N ALA A 68 5.69 1.78 1.61
CA ALA A 68 4.81 2.25 0.53
C ALA A 68 5.10 3.73 0.22
N ASP A 69 5.19 4.06 -1.06
CA ASP A 69 5.37 5.44 -1.52
C ASP A 69 4.04 6.15 -1.70
N ALA A 70 3.00 5.41 -2.08
CA ALA A 70 1.65 5.95 -2.27
C ALA A 70 0.60 4.92 -1.87
N LEU A 71 -0.56 5.41 -1.45
CA LEU A 71 -1.70 4.57 -1.07
C LEU A 71 -2.92 4.92 -1.90
N VAL A 72 -3.75 3.90 -2.19
CA VAL A 72 -5.03 4.08 -2.89
C VAL A 72 -6.15 3.69 -1.94
N ILE A 73 -7.08 4.60 -1.69
CA ILE A 73 -8.13 4.45 -0.68
C ILE A 73 -9.56 4.70 -1.20
N GLY A 74 -9.78 4.45 -2.50
CA GLY A 74 -11.07 4.77 -3.14
C GLY A 74 -12.28 4.07 -2.53
N THR A 75 -12.15 2.79 -2.19
CA THR A 75 -13.25 2.01 -1.61
C THR A 75 -13.76 2.59 -0.29
N PHE A 76 -12.89 3.22 0.48
CA PHE A 76 -13.24 3.87 1.73
C PHE A 76 -14.32 4.94 1.52
N LEU A 77 -14.15 5.77 0.50
CA LEU A 77 -15.11 6.84 0.20
C LEU A 77 -16.44 6.27 -0.32
N GLU A 78 -16.40 5.22 -1.11
CA GLU A 78 -17.59 4.58 -1.66
C GLU A 78 -18.48 3.97 -0.57
N LYS A 79 -17.90 3.55 0.55
CA LYS A 79 -18.64 2.93 1.64
C LYS A 79 -18.94 3.89 2.79
N GLY A 80 -19.05 5.17 2.50
CA GLY A 80 -19.47 6.14 3.50
C GLY A 80 -18.36 6.73 4.36
N GLY A 81 -17.12 6.67 3.91
CA GLY A 81 -16.03 7.35 4.59
C GLY A 81 -16.22 8.86 4.55
N SER A 82 -15.81 9.56 5.60
CA SER A 82 -15.95 11.00 5.70
C SER A 82 -14.69 11.73 5.23
N ILE A 83 -14.87 12.98 4.80
CA ILE A 83 -13.76 13.86 4.42
C ILE A 83 -12.82 14.08 5.60
N LYS A 84 -13.36 14.25 6.81
CA LYS A 84 -12.54 14.40 8.02
C LYS A 84 -11.62 13.20 8.26
N LYS A 85 -12.15 12.01 8.06
CA LYS A 85 -11.38 10.78 8.24
C LYS A 85 -10.30 10.67 7.17
N LEU A 86 -10.61 11.08 5.94
CA LEU A 86 -9.64 11.13 4.86
C LEU A 86 -8.50 12.11 5.19
N GLU A 87 -8.82 13.26 5.74
CA GLU A 87 -7.81 14.23 6.16
C GLU A 87 -6.88 13.68 7.23
N LYS A 88 -7.43 12.94 8.20
CA LYS A 88 -6.62 12.28 9.23
C LYS A 88 -5.66 11.26 8.63
N ILE A 89 -6.14 10.48 7.66
CA ILE A 89 -5.30 9.50 6.95
C ILE A 89 -4.18 10.22 6.19
N ALA A 90 -4.51 11.28 5.47
CA ALA A 90 -3.52 12.04 4.70
C ALA A 90 -2.44 12.63 5.60
N LYS A 91 -2.82 13.18 6.76
CA LYS A 91 -1.87 13.70 7.73
C LYS A 91 -0.97 12.61 8.31
N ALA A 92 -1.54 11.43 8.58
CA ALA A 92 -0.77 10.29 9.07
C ALA A 92 0.27 9.85 8.05
N ILE A 93 -0.07 9.84 6.77
CA ILE A 93 0.85 9.51 5.69
C ILE A 93 2.02 10.50 5.66
N GLN A 94 1.73 11.80 5.73
CA GLN A 94 2.77 12.82 5.72
C GLN A 94 3.70 12.72 6.92
N ARG A 95 3.15 12.47 8.11
CA ARG A 95 3.97 12.29 9.32
C ARG A 95 4.88 11.07 9.26
N SER A 96 4.48 10.06 8.49
CA SER A 96 5.21 8.78 8.42
C SER A 96 6.31 8.78 7.38
N LYS A 97 6.34 9.78 6.54
CA LYS A 97 7.43 9.98 5.58
C LYS A 97 8.56 10.79 6.21
#